data_4164556a05f0c67c31e86b8b18aff585
#
_entry.id   4164556a05f0c67c31e86b8b18aff585
#
_cell.length_a   1.000
_cell.length_b   1.000
_cell.length_c   1.000
_cell.angle_alpha   90.00
_cell.angle_beta   90.00
_cell.angle_gamma   90.00
#
_symmetry.space_group_name_H-M   'P 1'
#
loop_
_entity.id
_entity.type
_entity.pdbx_description
1 polymer ?
#
loop_
_entity_poly.entity_id
_entity_poly.type
_entity_poly.pdbx_seq_one_letter_code
_entity_poly.pdbx_strand_id
1 'polypeptide(L)'
;MASYKTSKQKRNAVSALSALTASALAIPALHANAATAPTESEVGYHYSSYEEDDAPSAKVATGDTNRYSITTQQFRLLSPIGKNFSVSLNVLSETMSGASPLGTQSDGSGNPVLVMSGASGIGGIKEDRDDISANITHYGESFTTSFTAGQSDEKDYAASYYGLGLEWEFNNKNSAFQVAVSQSDDKVTPTDAVLFGRTLSATKETSILSLGFSQVLNKTNLIQFGLEFSEDTGYLDAPYKTEDIRPSSRSRQSAIVRTRTFFAESNAALHFNYRYYWDDWEVTSHTFNFAWHKNVNDSFQVIPSLRYYTQTEASFYEPYKVISNTNPYYTSDYRLSPYGAIAFGLQGIHSFKNWSYTAKIERYEADSKYSFNKVAIENPGLVSYTLLTVGFTVKF
;
A
#
# COMPACT_ATOMS: atom_id res chain seq x y z
N MET A 1 -45.10 31.16 1.21
CA MET A 1 -44.54 29.92 0.63
C MET A 1 -43.05 30.15 0.36
N ALA A 2 -42.21 29.73 1.28
CA ALA A 2 -40.76 29.81 1.12
C ALA A 2 -40.25 28.50 0.57
N SER A 3 -39.71 28.53 -0.64
CA SER A 3 -39.11 27.38 -1.32
C SER A 3 -37.83 26.99 -0.61
N TYR A 4 -37.82 25.85 0.10
CA TYR A 4 -36.61 25.22 0.64
C TYR A 4 -35.83 24.60 -0.52
N LYS A 5 -34.77 25.26 -0.97
CA LYS A 5 -33.76 24.64 -1.85
C LYS A 5 -32.94 23.66 -0.99
N THR A 6 -33.20 22.37 -1.13
CA THR A 6 -32.31 21.34 -0.62
C THR A 6 -30.98 21.41 -1.36
N SER A 7 -29.94 21.94 -0.71
CA SER A 7 -28.57 21.81 -1.17
C SER A 7 -28.16 20.35 -1.04
N LYS A 8 -27.90 19.68 -2.16
CA LYS A 8 -27.35 18.33 -2.20
C LYS A 8 -25.94 18.36 -1.62
N GLN A 9 -25.77 17.77 -0.45
CA GLN A 9 -24.49 17.66 0.24
C GLN A 9 -23.56 16.67 -0.49
N LYS A 10 -22.40 17.15 -0.90
CA LYS A 10 -21.28 16.30 -1.33
C LYS A 10 -20.56 15.78 -0.07
N ARG A 11 -20.55 14.48 0.12
CA ARG A 11 -19.75 13.80 1.16
C ARG A 11 -18.54 13.18 0.49
N ASN A 12 -17.34 13.59 0.89
CA ASN A 12 -16.08 13.10 0.36
C ASN A 12 -15.48 12.06 1.35
N ALA A 13 -14.83 11.06 0.84
CA ALA A 13 -14.15 10.04 1.64
C ALA A 13 -12.65 10.08 1.38
N VAL A 14 -11.88 10.07 2.42
CA VAL A 14 -10.44 9.90 2.39
C VAL A 14 -10.10 8.68 3.22
N SER A 15 -9.27 7.81 2.71
CA SER A 15 -8.37 6.95 3.47
C SER A 15 -7.93 5.65 2.79
N ALA A 16 -8.47 5.26 1.63
CA ALA A 16 -7.94 4.10 0.91
C ALA A 16 -6.58 4.43 0.25
N LEU A 17 -6.40 5.68 -0.22
CA LEU A 17 -5.17 6.12 -0.87
C LEU A 17 -3.99 6.26 0.10
N SER A 18 -4.19 6.79 1.31
CA SER A 18 -3.09 6.92 2.29
C SER A 18 -2.45 5.60 2.71
N ALA A 19 -3.18 4.48 2.61
CA ALA A 19 -2.63 3.15 2.84
C ALA A 19 -1.73 2.66 1.68
N LEU A 20 -1.97 3.15 0.45
CA LEU A 20 -1.13 2.83 -0.72
C LEU A 20 0.15 3.68 -0.75
N THR A 21 0.14 4.90 -0.19
CA THR A 21 1.34 5.76 -0.10
C THR A 21 2.40 5.22 0.84
N ALA A 22 2.03 4.60 1.94
CA ALA A 22 2.99 3.95 2.83
C ALA A 22 3.78 2.83 2.12
N SER A 23 3.22 2.24 1.04
CA SER A 23 3.92 1.26 0.22
C SER A 23 4.89 1.88 -0.80
N ALA A 24 4.74 3.15 -1.16
CA ALA A 24 5.66 3.84 -2.07
C ALA A 24 6.97 4.26 -1.38
N LEU A 25 6.93 4.46 -0.05
CA LEU A 25 8.12 4.61 0.80
C LEU A 25 8.75 3.26 1.17
N ALA A 26 8.08 2.15 0.79
CA ALA A 26 8.58 0.82 1.06
C ALA A 26 9.99 0.64 0.50
N ILE A 27 10.87 0.20 1.39
CA ILE A 27 12.24 -0.25 1.22
C ILE A 27 12.63 -0.32 -0.25
N PRO A 28 13.66 0.42 -0.72
CA PRO A 28 14.20 0.25 -2.07
C PRO A 28 14.29 -1.24 -2.31
N ALA A 29 13.67 -1.73 -3.39
CA ALA A 29 13.61 -3.17 -3.66
C ALA A 29 15.03 -3.70 -3.49
N LEU A 30 15.22 -4.55 -2.46
CA LEU A 30 16.53 -5.12 -2.15
C LEU A 30 17.03 -5.79 -3.43
N HIS A 31 17.89 -5.12 -4.18
CA HIS A 31 18.41 -5.65 -5.43
C HIS A 31 19.36 -6.79 -5.09
N ALA A 32 19.12 -7.95 -5.65
CA ALA A 32 19.96 -9.12 -5.45
C ALA A 32 21.24 -9.09 -6.29
N ASN A 33 21.41 -8.07 -7.10
CA ASN A 33 22.61 -7.88 -7.93
C ASN A 33 23.45 -6.75 -7.35
N ALA A 34 24.77 -6.90 -7.47
CA ALA A 34 25.70 -5.82 -7.21
C ALA A 34 25.18 -4.52 -7.85
N ALA A 35 25.04 -3.49 -7.03
CA ALA A 35 24.50 -2.22 -7.51
C ALA A 35 25.48 -1.61 -8.51
N THR A 36 25.11 -1.62 -9.78
CA THR A 36 25.87 -0.99 -10.86
C THR A 36 25.05 0.10 -11.49
N ALA A 37 25.70 1.18 -11.90
CA ALA A 37 25.01 2.25 -12.60
C ALA A 37 24.34 1.69 -13.88
N PRO A 38 23.09 2.09 -14.19
CA PRO A 38 22.47 1.72 -15.44
C PRO A 38 23.29 2.27 -16.62
N THR A 39 23.36 1.54 -17.73
CA THR A 39 24.08 1.94 -18.93
C THR A 39 23.17 2.55 -19.99
N GLU A 40 21.87 2.39 -19.85
CA GLU A 40 20.83 2.87 -20.76
C GLU A 40 19.77 3.62 -19.98
N SER A 41 19.14 4.59 -20.63
CA SER A 41 17.95 5.24 -20.08
C SER A 41 16.74 4.32 -20.25
N GLU A 42 15.80 4.42 -19.32
CA GLU A 42 14.58 3.62 -19.32
C GLU A 42 13.36 4.52 -19.09
N VAL A 43 12.34 4.37 -19.93
CA VAL A 43 11.02 4.97 -19.73
C VAL A 43 10.00 3.87 -19.54
N GLY A 44 9.23 3.94 -18.47
CA GLY A 44 8.14 3.03 -18.17
C GLY A 44 6.82 3.77 -18.00
N TYR A 45 5.74 3.14 -18.44
CA TYR A 45 4.37 3.57 -18.16
C TYR A 45 3.55 2.38 -17.73
N HIS A 46 2.76 2.56 -16.65
CA HIS A 46 1.81 1.57 -16.16
C HIS A 46 0.44 2.21 -15.97
N TYR A 47 -0.58 1.48 -16.33
CA TYR A 47 -1.97 1.76 -16.05
C TYR A 47 -2.55 0.64 -15.21
N SER A 48 -3.24 0.98 -14.12
CA SER A 48 -3.93 0.01 -13.27
C SER A 48 -5.39 0.41 -13.08
N SER A 49 -6.27 -0.58 -13.04
CA SER A 49 -7.66 -0.48 -12.65
C SER A 49 -7.90 -1.38 -11.45
N TYR A 50 -8.34 -0.78 -10.36
CA TYR A 50 -8.70 -1.44 -9.12
C TYR A 50 -10.20 -1.29 -8.90
N GLU A 51 -10.90 -2.41 -8.71
CA GLU A 51 -12.34 -2.48 -8.55
C GLU A 51 -12.67 -3.29 -7.29
N GLU A 52 -13.27 -2.66 -6.28
CA GLU A 52 -13.82 -3.36 -5.11
C GLU A 52 -15.19 -3.98 -5.45
N ASP A 53 -15.46 -5.15 -4.88
CA ASP A 53 -16.79 -5.72 -4.93
C ASP A 53 -17.77 -4.86 -4.12
N ASP A 54 -19.01 -4.79 -4.54
CA ASP A 54 -20.08 -4.11 -3.82
C ASP A 54 -20.24 -4.66 -2.40
N ALA A 55 -20.58 -3.79 -1.46
CA ALA A 55 -20.97 -4.21 -0.12
C ALA A 55 -22.30 -4.98 -0.18
N PRO A 56 -22.41 -6.14 0.48
CA PRO A 56 -23.68 -6.89 0.50
C PRO A 56 -24.80 -6.02 1.05
N SER A 57 -25.88 -5.83 0.29
CA SER A 57 -26.99 -4.95 0.65
C SER A 57 -27.62 -5.30 2.00
N ALA A 58 -27.64 -6.57 2.37
CA ALA A 58 -28.10 -7.03 3.67
C ALA A 58 -27.21 -6.60 4.86
N LYS A 59 -25.97 -6.18 4.58
CA LYS A 59 -25.01 -5.69 5.59
C LYS A 59 -24.87 -4.16 5.56
N VAL A 60 -25.68 -3.42 4.80
CA VAL A 60 -25.67 -1.96 4.70
C VAL A 60 -26.93 -1.37 5.30
N ALA A 61 -26.82 -0.60 6.37
CA ALA A 61 -27.93 0.07 7.01
C ALA A 61 -28.34 1.35 6.26
N THR A 62 -27.35 2.12 5.79
CA THR A 62 -27.56 3.39 5.06
C THR A 62 -26.39 3.64 4.10
N GLY A 63 -26.67 4.43 3.05
CA GLY A 63 -25.68 4.79 2.02
C GLY A 63 -25.74 3.89 0.80
N ASP A 64 -24.69 3.90 0.00
CA ASP A 64 -24.60 3.15 -1.25
C ASP A 64 -23.77 1.86 -1.06
N THR A 65 -24.11 0.81 -1.80
CA THR A 65 -23.37 -0.45 -1.78
C THR A 65 -22.17 -0.45 -2.71
N ASN A 66 -22.17 0.41 -3.72
CA ASN A 66 -21.08 0.53 -4.70
C ASN A 66 -19.81 1.06 -4.03
N ARG A 67 -18.74 0.25 -4.02
CA ARG A 67 -17.49 0.55 -3.36
C ARG A 67 -16.49 1.23 -4.31
N TYR A 68 -15.21 1.26 -3.94
CA TYR A 68 -14.20 1.99 -4.69
C TYR A 68 -13.84 1.38 -6.04
N SER A 69 -13.78 2.27 -7.03
CA SER A 69 -13.08 2.07 -8.29
C SER A 69 -11.94 3.10 -8.35
N ILE A 70 -10.71 2.62 -8.58
CA ILE A 70 -9.51 3.46 -8.64
C ILE A 70 -8.78 3.17 -9.93
N THR A 71 -8.44 4.24 -10.67
CA THR A 71 -7.53 4.15 -11.81
C THR A 71 -6.23 4.83 -11.45
N THR A 72 -5.11 4.18 -11.78
CA THR A 72 -3.77 4.70 -11.52
C THR A 72 -2.99 4.76 -12.83
N GLN A 73 -2.34 5.88 -13.09
CA GLN A 73 -1.38 6.06 -14.16
C GLN A 73 -0.03 6.36 -13.55
N GLN A 74 0.99 5.60 -13.92
CA GLN A 74 2.33 5.77 -13.41
C GLN A 74 3.32 5.91 -14.57
N PHE A 75 4.10 6.98 -14.54
CA PHE A 75 5.22 7.21 -15.44
C PHE A 75 6.53 7.16 -14.66
N ARG A 76 7.53 6.49 -15.21
CA ARG A 76 8.87 6.43 -14.66
C ARG A 76 9.90 6.71 -15.73
N LEU A 77 10.87 7.57 -15.42
CA LEU A 77 12.09 7.78 -16.17
C LEU A 77 13.28 7.37 -15.28
N LEU A 78 14.19 6.59 -15.82
CA LEU A 78 15.50 6.31 -15.23
C LEU A 78 16.57 6.69 -16.26
N SER A 79 17.57 7.46 -15.87
CA SER A 79 18.66 7.86 -16.78
C SER A 79 20.01 7.80 -16.06
N PRO A 80 21.04 7.18 -16.66
CA PRO A 80 22.40 7.29 -16.18
C PRO A 80 22.94 8.71 -16.35
N ILE A 81 23.74 9.16 -15.41
CA ILE A 81 24.50 10.41 -15.48
C ILE A 81 25.97 10.08 -15.31
N GLY A 82 26.70 10.08 -16.42
CA GLY A 82 28.08 9.61 -16.45
C GLY A 82 28.17 8.12 -16.12
N LYS A 83 29.22 7.70 -15.40
CA LYS A 83 29.49 6.27 -15.12
C LYS A 83 29.00 5.82 -13.75
N ASN A 84 28.78 6.74 -12.83
CA ASN A 84 28.60 6.44 -11.41
C ASN A 84 27.32 6.99 -10.82
N PHE A 85 26.46 7.64 -11.61
CA PHE A 85 25.23 8.20 -11.13
C PHE A 85 24.05 7.77 -11.98
N SER A 86 22.86 7.73 -11.38
CA SER A 86 21.59 7.71 -12.08
C SER A 86 20.60 8.66 -11.43
N VAL A 87 19.67 9.15 -12.23
CA VAL A 87 18.49 9.89 -11.75
C VAL A 87 17.25 9.15 -12.19
N SER A 88 16.28 9.03 -11.29
CA SER A 88 14.93 8.60 -11.66
C SER A 88 13.89 9.64 -11.29
N LEU A 89 12.89 9.79 -12.15
CA LEU A 89 11.69 10.59 -11.94
C LEU A 89 10.49 9.64 -11.97
N ASN A 90 9.62 9.75 -10.98
CA ASN A 90 8.35 9.03 -10.96
C ASN A 90 7.22 10.07 -10.87
N VAL A 91 6.18 9.85 -11.67
CA VAL A 91 4.93 10.62 -11.62
C VAL A 91 3.79 9.62 -11.57
N LEU A 92 2.90 9.81 -10.61
CA LEU A 92 1.72 8.98 -10.43
C LEU A 92 0.50 9.88 -10.36
N SER A 93 -0.56 9.50 -11.06
CA SER A 93 -1.86 10.14 -10.99
C SER A 93 -2.92 9.09 -10.73
N GLU A 94 -3.76 9.32 -9.74
CA GLU A 94 -4.84 8.42 -9.34
C GLU A 94 -6.16 9.16 -9.34
N THR A 95 -7.19 8.47 -9.80
CA THR A 95 -8.58 8.93 -9.70
C THR A 95 -9.40 7.88 -8.99
N MET A 96 -10.08 8.25 -7.93
CA MET A 96 -10.92 7.36 -7.14
C MET A 96 -12.38 7.81 -7.16
N SER A 97 -13.27 6.83 -7.25
CA SER A 97 -14.70 7.02 -7.14
C SER A 97 -15.35 5.88 -6.35
N GLY A 98 -16.55 6.05 -5.82
CA GLY A 98 -17.28 5.02 -5.09
C GLY A 98 -17.76 5.47 -3.73
N ALA A 99 -18.27 4.53 -2.93
CA ALA A 99 -18.69 4.74 -1.55
C ALA A 99 -17.73 4.08 -0.57
N SER A 100 -17.61 4.62 0.62
CA SER A 100 -16.76 4.05 1.67
C SER A 100 -17.54 3.87 2.98
N PRO A 101 -17.14 2.88 3.80
CA PRO A 101 -17.68 2.76 5.15
C PRO A 101 -17.30 3.99 6.00
N LEU A 102 -18.30 4.70 6.48
CA LEU A 102 -18.14 5.77 7.48
C LEU A 102 -18.00 5.17 8.89
N GLY A 103 -18.51 3.98 9.10
CA GLY A 103 -18.47 3.23 10.35
C GLY A 103 -19.45 2.07 10.33
N THR A 104 -19.65 1.47 11.48
CA THR A 104 -20.61 0.38 11.70
C THR A 104 -21.54 0.73 12.85
N GLN A 105 -22.73 0.16 12.82
CA GLN A 105 -23.71 0.21 13.91
C GLN A 105 -24.31 -1.18 14.16
N SER A 106 -24.94 -1.39 15.31
CA SER A 106 -25.68 -2.63 15.57
C SER A 106 -27.00 -2.65 14.77
N ASP A 107 -27.38 -3.81 14.24
CA ASP A 107 -28.67 -4.07 13.60
C ASP A 107 -29.84 -4.26 14.60
N GLY A 108 -29.57 -4.09 15.90
CA GLY A 108 -30.52 -4.38 16.99
C GLY A 108 -30.48 -5.82 17.48
N SER A 109 -29.88 -6.74 16.70
CA SER A 109 -29.67 -8.15 17.10
C SER A 109 -28.23 -8.42 17.54
N GLY A 110 -27.36 -7.38 17.54
CA GLY A 110 -25.98 -7.46 17.92
C GLY A 110 -25.01 -7.74 16.77
N ASN A 111 -25.47 -7.72 15.51
CA ASN A 111 -24.58 -7.83 14.36
C ASN A 111 -24.20 -6.44 13.85
N PRO A 112 -22.93 -6.24 13.43
CA PRO A 112 -22.50 -4.98 12.82
C PRO A 112 -23.06 -4.86 11.39
N VAL A 113 -23.58 -3.69 11.07
CA VAL A 113 -23.98 -3.28 9.72
C VAL A 113 -23.29 -1.97 9.34
N LEU A 114 -23.00 -1.79 8.06
CA LEU A 114 -22.28 -0.64 7.54
C LEU A 114 -23.15 0.61 7.48
N VAL A 115 -22.55 1.72 7.84
CA VAL A 115 -23.01 3.06 7.47
C VAL A 115 -22.08 3.52 6.36
N MET A 116 -22.60 3.62 5.14
CA MET A 116 -21.82 3.96 3.95
C MET A 116 -21.99 5.42 3.56
N SER A 117 -21.00 5.99 2.87
CA SER A 117 -21.18 7.27 2.17
C SER A 117 -22.07 7.11 0.95
N GLY A 118 -22.42 8.23 0.27
CA GLY A 118 -23.02 8.18 -1.06
C GLY A 118 -22.02 7.68 -2.11
N ALA A 119 -22.51 7.04 -3.17
CA ALA A 119 -21.68 6.64 -4.29
C ALA A 119 -21.24 7.84 -5.14
N SER A 120 -20.25 7.59 -6.01
CA SER A 120 -19.76 8.54 -7.01
C SER A 120 -20.85 8.97 -7.99
N GLY A 121 -20.71 10.14 -8.56
CA GLY A 121 -21.66 10.74 -9.49
C GLY A 121 -22.39 11.91 -8.84
N ILE A 122 -23.72 11.99 -8.94
CA ILE A 122 -24.47 13.09 -8.32
C ILE A 122 -24.48 12.92 -6.79
N GLY A 123 -23.46 13.53 -6.13
CA GLY A 123 -23.29 13.50 -4.68
C GLY A 123 -22.38 12.40 -4.13
N GLY A 124 -21.66 11.67 -5.00
CA GLY A 124 -20.68 10.66 -4.62
C GLY A 124 -19.26 11.21 -4.47
N ILE A 125 -18.36 10.29 -4.11
CA ILE A 125 -16.93 10.59 -3.94
C ILE A 125 -16.26 10.64 -5.31
N LYS A 126 -15.48 11.70 -5.51
CA LYS A 126 -14.47 11.79 -6.56
C LYS A 126 -13.25 12.44 -5.96
N GLU A 127 -12.18 11.68 -5.91
CA GLU A 127 -10.89 12.10 -5.39
C GLU A 127 -9.83 11.89 -6.47
N ASP A 128 -8.96 12.87 -6.62
CA ASP A 128 -7.81 12.80 -7.51
C ASP A 128 -6.56 12.99 -6.64
N ARG A 129 -5.51 12.23 -6.93
CA ARG A 129 -4.20 12.32 -6.27
C ARG A 129 -3.11 12.37 -7.32
N ASP A 130 -2.18 13.29 -7.14
CA ASP A 130 -0.96 13.38 -7.92
C ASP A 130 0.26 13.25 -7.00
N ASP A 131 1.22 12.41 -7.39
CA ASP A 131 2.50 12.23 -6.70
C ASP A 131 3.64 12.42 -7.70
N ILE A 132 4.66 13.17 -7.30
CA ILE A 132 5.89 13.34 -8.04
C ILE A 132 7.08 13.11 -7.14
N SER A 133 8.03 12.26 -7.57
CA SER A 133 9.27 12.06 -6.85
C SER A 133 10.48 11.94 -7.76
N ALA A 134 11.62 12.39 -7.23
CA ALA A 134 12.91 12.24 -7.88
C ALA A 134 13.87 11.50 -6.95
N ASN A 135 14.70 10.65 -7.52
CA ASN A 135 15.77 9.96 -6.82
C ASN A 135 17.08 10.15 -7.58
N ILE A 136 18.16 10.41 -6.85
CA ILE A 136 19.53 10.36 -7.35
C ILE A 136 20.29 9.24 -6.63
N THR A 137 20.99 8.41 -7.40
CA THR A 137 21.81 7.31 -6.88
C THR A 137 23.26 7.45 -7.34
N HIS A 138 24.18 7.34 -6.41
CA HIS A 138 25.60 7.25 -6.66
C HIS A 138 26.09 5.81 -6.47
N TYR A 139 26.81 5.27 -7.44
CA TYR A 139 27.35 3.91 -7.46
C TYR A 139 28.87 3.97 -7.29
N GLY A 140 29.36 3.63 -6.11
CA GLY A 140 30.77 3.42 -5.82
C GLY A 140 31.18 1.96 -5.99
N GLU A 141 32.45 1.63 -5.70
CA GLU A 141 32.96 0.26 -5.83
C GLU A 141 32.28 -0.72 -4.85
N SER A 142 32.05 -0.30 -3.61
CA SER A 142 31.47 -1.11 -2.54
C SER A 142 30.29 -0.43 -1.85
N PHE A 143 30.03 0.84 -2.15
CA PHE A 143 28.96 1.63 -1.54
C PHE A 143 28.07 2.24 -2.59
N THR A 144 26.77 2.05 -2.43
CA THR A 144 25.75 2.78 -3.21
C THR A 144 24.99 3.68 -2.26
N THR A 145 24.86 4.96 -2.63
CA THR A 145 24.09 5.92 -1.85
C THR A 145 22.93 6.47 -2.69
N SER A 146 21.80 6.71 -2.07
CA SER A 146 20.65 7.28 -2.75
C SER A 146 20.00 8.38 -1.93
N PHE A 147 19.45 9.37 -2.62
CA PHE A 147 18.61 10.41 -2.06
C PHE A 147 17.32 10.47 -2.85
N THR A 148 16.21 10.48 -2.15
CA THR A 148 14.84 10.61 -2.73
C THR A 148 14.16 11.81 -2.12
N ALA A 149 13.42 12.57 -2.91
CA ALA A 149 12.49 13.59 -2.44
C ALA A 149 11.24 13.57 -3.33
N GLY A 150 10.08 13.87 -2.74
CA GLY A 150 8.83 13.90 -3.46
C GLY A 150 7.72 14.64 -2.73
N GLN A 151 6.62 14.82 -3.44
CA GLN A 151 5.38 15.42 -2.94
C GLN A 151 4.18 14.64 -3.47
N SER A 152 3.16 14.55 -2.65
CA SER A 152 1.86 13.96 -3.00
C SER A 152 0.76 14.95 -2.60
N ASP A 153 -0.13 15.25 -3.52
CA ASP A 153 -1.23 16.18 -3.32
C ASP A 153 -2.56 15.50 -3.61
N GLU A 154 -3.47 15.59 -2.65
CA GLU A 154 -4.88 15.28 -2.75
C GLU A 154 -5.67 16.53 -2.34
N LYS A 155 -6.96 16.54 -2.57
CA LYS A 155 -7.82 17.68 -2.26
C LYS A 155 -7.80 18.11 -0.77
N ASP A 156 -7.59 17.13 0.12
CA ASP A 156 -7.67 17.28 1.57
C ASP A 156 -6.46 16.69 2.31
N TYR A 157 -5.46 16.24 1.56
CA TYR A 157 -4.22 15.70 2.09
C TYR A 157 -3.04 16.06 1.20
N ALA A 158 -1.99 16.63 1.79
CA ALA A 158 -0.74 16.92 1.11
C ALA A 158 0.41 16.35 1.92
N ALA A 159 1.37 15.70 1.26
CA ALA A 159 2.56 15.14 1.86
C ALA A 159 3.82 15.61 1.15
N SER A 160 4.86 15.89 1.92
CA SER A 160 6.22 16.11 1.40
C SER A 160 7.15 15.10 2.08
N TYR A 161 7.94 14.39 1.31
CA TYR A 161 8.79 13.34 1.85
C TYR A 161 10.19 13.34 1.27
N TYR A 162 11.14 12.85 2.06
CA TYR A 162 12.53 12.65 1.64
C TYR A 162 13.13 11.42 2.32
N GLY A 163 14.18 10.88 1.71
CA GLY A 163 14.86 9.69 2.20
C GLY A 163 16.31 9.60 1.75
N LEU A 164 17.12 8.96 2.56
CA LEU A 164 18.51 8.62 2.31
C LEU A 164 18.70 7.12 2.41
N GLY A 165 19.43 6.53 1.49
CA GLY A 165 19.80 5.13 1.48
C GLY A 165 21.29 4.92 1.32
N LEU A 166 21.82 3.91 2.01
CA LEU A 166 23.18 3.42 1.90
C LEU A 166 23.14 1.90 1.75
N GLU A 167 23.83 1.38 0.75
CA GLU A 167 24.13 -0.05 0.60
C GLU A 167 25.64 -0.25 0.63
N TRP A 168 26.10 -1.22 1.42
CA TRP A 168 27.49 -1.64 1.48
C TRP A 168 27.60 -3.09 1.03
N GLU A 169 28.32 -3.29 -0.09
CA GLU A 169 28.61 -4.59 -0.66
C GLU A 169 29.99 -5.09 -0.17
N PHE A 170 30.06 -6.34 0.25
CA PHE A 170 31.29 -6.98 0.72
C PHE A 170 31.30 -8.47 0.34
N ASN A 171 32.33 -9.21 0.74
CA ASN A 171 32.47 -10.63 0.41
C ASN A 171 32.37 -10.88 -1.11
N ASN A 172 33.18 -10.13 -1.91
CA ASN A 172 33.13 -10.14 -3.37
C ASN A 172 31.70 -9.90 -3.92
N LYS A 173 30.96 -8.99 -3.30
CA LYS A 173 29.57 -8.63 -3.64
C LYS A 173 28.55 -9.78 -3.44
N ASN A 174 28.93 -10.85 -2.72
CA ASN A 174 27.99 -11.90 -2.34
C ASN A 174 27.14 -11.52 -1.10
N SER A 175 27.54 -10.48 -0.38
CA SER A 175 26.86 -9.98 0.79
C SER A 175 26.64 -8.47 0.66
N ALA A 176 25.46 -7.99 1.06
CA ALA A 176 25.18 -6.56 1.13
C ALA A 176 24.43 -6.24 2.43
N PHE A 177 24.82 -5.11 3.04
CA PHE A 177 24.11 -4.52 4.16
C PHE A 177 23.52 -3.18 3.72
N GLN A 178 22.27 -2.92 4.11
CA GLN A 178 21.52 -1.74 3.69
C GLN A 178 20.96 -1.01 4.91
N VAL A 179 21.04 0.32 4.87
CA VAL A 179 20.38 1.22 5.82
C VAL A 179 19.65 2.28 5.02
N ALA A 180 18.41 2.55 5.36
CA ALA A 180 17.68 3.68 4.81
C ALA A 180 16.90 4.39 5.91
N VAL A 181 16.84 5.72 5.80
CA VAL A 181 16.01 6.58 6.65
C VAL A 181 15.13 7.43 5.74
N SER A 182 13.88 7.62 6.14
CA SER A 182 12.97 8.53 5.44
C SER A 182 12.04 9.23 6.41
N GLN A 183 11.57 10.40 5.99
CA GLN A 183 10.59 11.20 6.71
C GLN A 183 9.54 11.74 5.74
N SER A 184 8.30 11.83 6.23
CA SER A 184 7.19 12.50 5.57
C SER A 184 6.55 13.47 6.53
N ASP A 185 6.27 14.68 6.03
CA ASP A 185 5.54 15.73 6.71
C ASP A 185 4.21 15.92 5.97
N ASP A 186 3.11 15.61 6.63
CA ASP A 186 1.80 15.54 6.03
C ASP A 186 0.87 16.59 6.62
N LYS A 187 0.05 17.19 5.77
CA LYS A 187 -1.01 18.13 6.14
C LYS A 187 -2.37 17.53 5.81
N VAL A 188 -3.26 17.49 6.78
CA VAL A 188 -4.62 16.97 6.68
C VAL A 188 -5.59 18.15 6.75
N THR A 189 -6.39 18.36 5.71
CA THR A 189 -7.37 19.47 5.61
C THR A 189 -8.73 18.93 5.13
N PRO A 190 -9.47 18.21 6.00
CA PRO A 190 -10.69 17.51 5.61
C PRO A 190 -11.70 18.43 4.95
N THR A 191 -12.33 17.97 3.87
CA THR A 191 -13.37 18.72 3.18
C THR A 191 -14.62 18.85 4.04
N ASP A 192 -15.37 19.95 3.84
CA ASP A 192 -16.61 20.25 4.56
C ASP A 192 -16.45 20.22 6.10
N ALA A 193 -15.25 20.56 6.61
CA ALA A 193 -14.87 20.40 8.01
C ALA A 193 -15.81 21.16 8.95
N VAL A 194 -16.16 22.42 8.63
CA VAL A 194 -17.10 23.25 9.44
C VAL A 194 -18.49 22.62 9.48
N LEU A 195 -18.96 22.08 8.34
CA LEU A 195 -20.30 21.52 8.22
C LEU A 195 -20.49 20.24 9.06
N PHE A 196 -19.42 19.44 9.16
CA PHE A 196 -19.46 18.14 9.85
C PHE A 196 -18.72 18.13 11.20
N GLY A 197 -18.26 19.28 11.68
CA GLY A 197 -17.53 19.40 12.94
C GLY A 197 -16.18 18.64 12.94
N ARG A 198 -15.54 18.51 11.77
CA ARG A 198 -14.21 17.89 11.61
C ARG A 198 -13.10 18.86 11.97
N THR A 199 -11.89 18.34 12.19
CA THR A 199 -10.70 19.20 12.28
C THR A 199 -10.57 20.07 11.01
N LEU A 200 -10.21 21.35 11.18
CA LEU A 200 -10.02 22.27 10.04
C LEU A 200 -8.69 22.02 9.34
N SER A 201 -7.66 21.75 10.14
CA SER A 201 -6.32 21.45 9.67
C SER A 201 -5.56 20.73 10.78
N ALA A 202 -4.80 19.72 10.41
CA ALA A 202 -3.92 18.99 11.31
C ALA A 202 -2.65 18.58 10.56
N THR A 203 -1.65 18.16 11.30
CA THR A 203 -0.39 17.64 10.76
C THR A 203 -0.15 16.22 11.24
N LYS A 204 0.58 15.47 10.43
CA LYS A 204 1.09 14.15 10.76
C LYS A 204 2.53 14.07 10.29
N GLU A 205 3.37 13.44 11.06
CA GLU A 205 4.76 13.16 10.73
C GLU A 205 4.97 11.64 10.73
N THR A 206 5.76 11.14 9.78
CA THR A 206 6.16 9.73 9.71
C THR A 206 7.66 9.65 9.53
N SER A 207 8.35 8.95 10.44
CA SER A 207 9.77 8.65 10.33
C SER A 207 9.98 7.14 10.17
N ILE A 208 10.86 6.72 9.25
CA ILE A 208 11.13 5.30 8.98
C ILE A 208 12.62 5.04 9.00
N LEU A 209 13.04 3.98 9.70
CA LEU A 209 14.36 3.36 9.63
C LEU A 209 14.22 1.95 9.07
N SER A 210 14.94 1.66 7.99
CA SER A 210 14.99 0.33 7.38
C SER A 210 16.41 -0.22 7.42
N LEU A 211 16.55 -1.48 7.81
CA LEU A 211 17.79 -2.24 7.83
C LEU A 211 17.61 -3.48 6.95
N GLY A 212 18.61 -3.79 6.14
CA GLY A 212 18.60 -4.95 5.26
C GLY A 212 19.92 -5.68 5.24
N PHE A 213 19.86 -7.00 5.10
CA PHE A 213 21.01 -7.85 4.85
C PHE A 213 20.67 -8.85 3.75
N SER A 214 21.52 -8.94 2.73
CA SER A 214 21.38 -9.86 1.61
C SER A 214 22.60 -10.77 1.54
N GLN A 215 22.38 -12.05 1.28
CA GLN A 215 23.43 -13.06 1.11
C GLN A 215 23.13 -13.96 -0.10
N VAL A 216 24.05 -13.97 -1.06
CA VAL A 216 24.10 -15.00 -2.11
C VAL A 216 24.66 -16.27 -1.46
N LEU A 217 23.84 -17.31 -1.33
CA LEU A 217 24.23 -18.59 -0.72
C LEU A 217 25.00 -19.46 -1.72
N ASN A 218 24.55 -19.45 -2.96
CA ASN A 218 25.17 -20.15 -4.09
C ASN A 218 24.60 -19.61 -5.42
N LYS A 219 24.93 -20.24 -6.55
CA LYS A 219 24.49 -19.80 -7.90
C LYS A 219 22.99 -19.77 -8.13
N THR A 220 22.22 -20.48 -7.30
CA THR A 220 20.77 -20.63 -7.47
C THR A 220 19.96 -20.09 -6.30
N ASN A 221 20.60 -19.74 -5.18
CA ASN A 221 19.90 -19.35 -3.96
C ASN A 221 20.43 -18.03 -3.38
N LEU A 222 19.49 -17.15 -3.07
CA LEU A 222 19.71 -15.90 -2.36
C LEU A 222 18.73 -15.80 -1.20
N ILE A 223 19.19 -15.29 -0.06
CA ILE A 223 18.37 -14.95 1.09
C ILE A 223 18.56 -13.48 1.47
N GLN A 224 17.48 -12.84 1.92
CA GLN A 224 17.49 -11.47 2.41
C GLN A 224 16.70 -11.39 3.71
N PHE A 225 17.20 -10.61 4.65
CA PHE A 225 16.53 -10.23 5.90
C PHE A 225 16.33 -8.73 5.92
N GLY A 226 15.19 -8.28 6.41
CA GLY A 226 14.88 -6.87 6.59
C GLY A 226 14.23 -6.62 7.93
N LEU A 227 14.54 -5.46 8.53
CA LEU A 227 13.85 -4.90 9.68
C LEU A 227 13.42 -3.48 9.33
N GLU A 228 12.24 -3.11 9.74
CA GLU A 228 11.70 -1.76 9.56
C GLU A 228 11.11 -1.28 10.88
N PHE A 229 11.40 -0.04 11.23
CA PHE A 229 10.89 0.69 12.36
C PHE A 229 10.27 1.98 11.83
N SER A 230 9.00 2.22 12.14
CA SER A 230 8.28 3.41 11.70
C SER A 230 7.56 4.03 12.88
N GLU A 231 7.66 5.35 13.00
CA GLU A 231 6.96 6.15 13.99
C GLU A 231 6.05 7.15 13.29
N ASP A 232 4.77 7.10 13.60
CA ASP A 232 3.78 8.09 13.17
C ASP A 232 3.41 8.95 14.38
N THR A 233 3.37 10.28 14.21
CA THR A 233 2.93 11.21 15.25
C THR A 233 2.01 12.28 14.68
N GLY A 234 1.11 12.82 15.51
CA GLY A 234 0.18 13.86 15.15
C GLY A 234 -1.25 13.37 14.96
N TYR A 235 -1.92 13.77 13.90
CA TYR A 235 -3.31 13.45 13.64
C TYR A 235 -3.45 12.10 12.94
N LEU A 236 -3.83 11.07 13.68
CA LEU A 236 -3.98 9.69 13.17
C LEU A 236 -5.44 9.23 13.07
N ASP A 237 -6.40 10.07 13.45
CA ASP A 237 -7.83 9.78 13.28
C ASP A 237 -8.20 9.68 11.80
N ALA A 238 -9.29 8.98 11.51
CA ALA A 238 -9.88 8.97 10.18
C ALA A 238 -11.00 10.02 10.10
N PRO A 239 -10.76 11.22 9.53
CA PRO A 239 -11.65 12.38 9.65
C PRO A 239 -13.03 12.18 9.02
N TYR A 240 -13.18 11.19 8.18
CA TYR A 240 -14.44 10.86 7.50
C TYR A 240 -15.21 9.69 8.12
N LYS A 241 -14.61 9.05 9.14
CA LYS A 241 -15.31 8.01 9.90
C LYS A 241 -16.10 8.60 11.04
N THR A 242 -17.20 7.94 11.36
CA THR A 242 -18.06 8.33 12.48
C THR A 242 -17.42 7.84 13.77
N GLU A 243 -17.24 8.75 14.73
CA GLU A 243 -16.74 8.45 16.09
C GLU A 243 -15.39 7.71 16.15
N ASP A 244 -14.55 7.89 15.15
CA ASP A 244 -13.18 7.33 15.10
C ASP A 244 -12.23 8.22 15.88
N ILE A 245 -11.68 7.71 16.98
CA ILE A 245 -10.73 8.40 17.84
C ILE A 245 -9.55 7.47 18.11
N ARG A 246 -8.36 7.86 17.68
CA ARG A 246 -7.14 7.05 17.77
C ARG A 246 -6.08 7.72 18.64
N PRO A 247 -5.11 6.95 19.17
CA PRO A 247 -3.91 7.55 19.73
C PRO A 247 -3.20 8.44 18.72
N SER A 248 -2.58 9.54 19.19
CA SER A 248 -1.84 10.49 18.36
C SER A 248 -0.42 10.04 17.99
N SER A 249 -0.05 8.83 18.36
CA SER A 249 1.20 8.18 17.96
C SER A 249 0.96 6.71 17.62
N ARG A 250 1.82 6.17 16.75
CA ARG A 250 1.86 4.76 16.41
C ARG A 250 3.28 4.32 16.08
N SER A 251 3.83 3.43 16.90
CA SER A 251 5.13 2.82 16.67
C SER A 251 4.94 1.46 16.01
N ARG A 252 5.48 1.28 14.80
CA ARG A 252 5.29 0.10 13.95
C ARG A 252 6.62 -0.58 13.67
N GLN A 253 6.64 -1.89 13.71
CA GLN A 253 7.81 -2.68 13.40
C GLN A 253 7.46 -3.79 12.41
N SER A 254 8.41 -4.17 11.57
CA SER A 254 8.28 -5.37 10.76
C SER A 254 9.62 -6.07 10.54
N ALA A 255 9.55 -7.40 10.48
CA ALA A 255 10.65 -8.26 10.08
C ALA A 255 10.27 -9.02 8.79
N ILE A 256 11.20 -9.05 7.83
CA ILE A 256 10.98 -9.65 6.52
C ILE A 256 12.09 -10.67 6.25
N VAL A 257 11.71 -11.84 5.72
CA VAL A 257 12.62 -12.81 5.10
C VAL A 257 12.19 -12.99 3.66
N ARG A 258 13.17 -12.91 2.73
CA ARG A 258 12.94 -13.15 1.30
C ARG A 258 13.92 -14.21 0.81
N THR A 259 13.44 -15.17 0.05
CA THR A 259 14.29 -16.13 -0.64
C THR A 259 14.02 -16.12 -2.14
N ARG A 260 15.08 -16.37 -2.90
CA ARG A 260 15.02 -16.52 -4.35
C ARG A 260 15.76 -17.80 -4.69
N THR A 261 15.05 -18.75 -5.27
CA THR A 261 15.61 -20.07 -5.63
C THR A 261 15.36 -20.33 -7.10
N PHE A 262 16.43 -20.52 -7.86
CA PHE A 262 16.35 -20.84 -9.29
C PHE A 262 16.39 -22.34 -9.51
N PHE A 263 15.49 -22.86 -10.34
CA PHE A 263 15.36 -24.25 -10.73
C PHE A 263 15.73 -24.37 -12.22
N ALA A 264 16.94 -24.83 -12.50
CA ALA A 264 17.49 -24.89 -13.85
C ALA A 264 16.67 -25.80 -14.80
N GLU A 265 16.24 -26.97 -14.32
CA GLU A 265 15.47 -27.94 -15.12
C GLU A 265 14.13 -27.36 -15.61
N SER A 266 13.48 -26.56 -14.78
CA SER A 266 12.23 -25.89 -15.13
C SER A 266 12.41 -24.50 -15.73
N ASN A 267 13.66 -23.99 -15.83
CA ASN A 267 13.94 -22.59 -16.20
C ASN A 267 13.02 -21.62 -15.50
N ALA A 268 12.98 -21.72 -14.15
CA ALA A 268 12.06 -20.94 -13.33
C ALA A 268 12.70 -20.56 -12.00
N ALA A 269 12.22 -19.49 -11.37
CA ALA A 269 12.63 -19.09 -10.03
C ALA A 269 11.42 -18.99 -9.10
N LEU A 270 11.52 -19.57 -7.92
CA LEU A 270 10.58 -19.34 -6.83
C LEU A 270 11.03 -18.13 -6.01
N HIS A 271 10.17 -17.17 -5.91
CA HIS A 271 10.27 -16.05 -4.99
C HIS A 271 9.34 -16.31 -3.81
N PHE A 272 9.90 -16.40 -2.62
CA PHE A 272 9.14 -16.50 -1.38
C PHE A 272 9.49 -15.31 -0.50
N ASN A 273 8.47 -14.68 0.08
CA ASN A 273 8.63 -13.62 1.07
C ASN A 273 7.70 -13.90 2.24
N TYR A 274 8.22 -13.75 3.45
CA TYR A 274 7.46 -13.75 4.69
C TYR A 274 7.70 -12.45 5.41
N ARG A 275 6.63 -11.77 5.88
CA ARG A 275 6.68 -10.58 6.72
C ARG A 275 5.88 -10.82 7.98
N TYR A 276 6.50 -10.55 9.11
CA TYR A 276 5.84 -10.39 10.40
C TYR A 276 5.82 -8.91 10.76
N TYR A 277 4.67 -8.42 11.19
CA TYR A 277 4.44 -7.03 11.59
C TYR A 277 3.83 -6.99 12.98
N TRP A 278 4.19 -5.98 13.77
CA TRP A 278 3.59 -5.67 15.07
C TRP A 278 3.66 -4.17 15.34
N ASP A 279 2.77 -3.66 16.19
CA ASP A 279 2.74 -2.26 16.59
C ASP A 279 2.24 -2.08 18.03
N ASP A 280 2.32 -0.84 18.55
CA ASP A 280 1.85 -0.44 19.87
C ASP A 280 0.32 -0.28 19.98
N TRP A 281 -0.40 -0.38 18.87
CA TRP A 281 -1.86 -0.52 18.85
C TRP A 281 -2.30 -1.99 19.01
N GLU A 282 -1.36 -2.90 19.27
CA GLU A 282 -1.52 -4.35 19.46
C GLU A 282 -1.90 -5.12 18.19
N VAL A 283 -1.81 -4.47 17.01
CA VAL A 283 -2.00 -5.20 15.74
C VAL A 283 -0.74 -6.02 15.44
N THR A 284 -0.93 -7.30 15.21
CA THR A 284 0.08 -8.19 14.65
C THR A 284 -0.39 -8.75 13.32
N SER A 285 0.51 -8.94 12.36
CA SER A 285 0.13 -9.58 11.10
C SER A 285 1.22 -10.46 10.50
N HIS A 286 0.77 -11.45 9.74
CA HIS A 286 1.62 -12.34 8.94
C HIS A 286 1.26 -12.19 7.47
N THR A 287 2.26 -12.03 6.62
CA THR A 287 2.09 -12.01 5.17
C THR A 287 3.03 -13.02 4.53
N PHE A 288 2.48 -13.92 3.74
CA PHE A 288 3.23 -14.88 2.94
C PHE A 288 2.97 -14.59 1.46
N ASN A 289 4.03 -14.45 0.66
CA ASN A 289 3.92 -14.27 -0.77
C ASN A 289 4.77 -15.33 -1.48
N PHE A 290 4.19 -15.98 -2.47
CA PHE A 290 4.82 -16.93 -3.37
C PHE A 290 4.63 -16.44 -4.79
N ALA A 291 5.70 -16.43 -5.58
CA ALA A 291 5.63 -16.12 -7.02
C ALA A 291 6.56 -17.06 -7.78
N TRP A 292 6.03 -17.71 -8.80
CA TRP A 292 6.76 -18.64 -9.65
C TRP A 292 7.08 -17.98 -10.98
N HIS A 293 8.32 -17.52 -11.13
CA HIS A 293 8.82 -16.83 -12.32
C HIS A 293 9.26 -17.85 -13.36
N LYS A 294 8.37 -18.24 -14.27
CA LYS A 294 8.62 -19.23 -15.32
C LYS A 294 8.99 -18.56 -16.62
N ASN A 295 10.22 -18.75 -17.09
CA ASN A 295 10.59 -18.41 -18.47
C ASN A 295 10.00 -19.47 -19.41
N VAL A 296 9.02 -19.09 -20.21
CA VAL A 296 8.40 -19.95 -21.22
C VAL A 296 9.34 -20.07 -22.41
N ASN A 297 9.95 -18.95 -22.81
CA ASN A 297 11.01 -18.85 -23.78
C ASN A 297 11.88 -17.61 -23.46
N ASP A 298 12.81 -17.23 -24.35
CA ASP A 298 13.76 -16.14 -24.13
C ASP A 298 13.10 -14.75 -24.08
N SER A 299 11.88 -14.62 -24.57
CA SER A 299 11.16 -13.34 -24.64
C SER A 299 9.90 -13.30 -23.78
N PHE A 300 9.41 -14.43 -23.28
CA PHE A 300 8.15 -14.49 -22.56
C PHE A 300 8.27 -15.20 -21.21
N GLN A 301 7.86 -14.48 -20.15
CA GLN A 301 7.79 -14.98 -18.79
C GLN A 301 6.36 -14.94 -18.26
N VAL A 302 5.95 -15.98 -17.54
CA VAL A 302 4.67 -16.08 -16.84
C VAL A 302 4.93 -16.22 -15.34
N ILE A 303 4.16 -15.48 -14.53
CA ILE A 303 4.37 -15.39 -13.09
C ILE A 303 3.03 -15.58 -12.37
N PRO A 304 2.59 -16.81 -12.09
CA PRO A 304 1.54 -17.05 -11.11
C PRO A 304 2.04 -16.69 -9.70
N SER A 305 1.15 -16.10 -8.90
CA SER A 305 1.44 -15.71 -7.53
C SER A 305 0.30 -16.02 -6.59
N LEU A 306 0.65 -16.27 -5.33
CA LEU A 306 -0.28 -16.48 -4.21
C LEU A 306 0.19 -15.61 -3.05
N ARG A 307 -0.73 -14.84 -2.47
CA ARG A 307 -0.53 -14.13 -1.21
C ARG A 307 -1.53 -14.61 -0.18
N TYR A 308 -1.04 -14.88 1.02
CA TYR A 308 -1.86 -15.09 2.20
C TYR A 308 -1.52 -14.04 3.26
N TYR A 309 -2.55 -13.48 3.87
CA TYR A 309 -2.44 -12.45 4.90
C TYR A 309 -3.36 -12.79 6.06
N THR A 310 -2.94 -12.44 7.29
CA THR A 310 -3.79 -12.47 8.48
C THR A 310 -3.34 -11.43 9.48
N GLN A 311 -4.28 -10.84 10.22
CA GLN A 311 -4.00 -9.88 11.29
C GLN A 311 -4.89 -10.07 12.50
N THR A 312 -4.40 -9.58 13.66
CA THR A 312 -5.21 -9.33 14.86
C THR A 312 -5.89 -7.97 14.77
N GLU A 313 -6.77 -7.66 15.69
CA GLU A 313 -7.39 -6.34 15.85
C GLU A 313 -6.52 -5.36 16.64
N ALA A 314 -6.79 -4.07 16.49
CA ALA A 314 -6.24 -3.05 17.38
C ALA A 314 -6.93 -3.12 18.75
N SER A 315 -6.22 -2.78 19.85
CA SER A 315 -6.72 -2.84 21.24
C SER A 315 -7.95 -1.97 21.52
N PHE A 316 -8.21 -0.99 20.67
CA PHE A 316 -9.37 -0.09 20.74
C PHE A 316 -10.38 -0.32 19.60
N TYR A 317 -10.25 -1.43 18.87
CA TYR A 317 -11.22 -1.81 17.85
C TYR A 317 -12.47 -2.41 18.49
N GLU A 318 -13.62 -2.00 18.00
CA GLU A 318 -14.92 -2.57 18.34
C GLU A 318 -15.75 -2.76 17.06
N PRO A 319 -16.47 -3.86 16.90
CA PRO A 319 -17.28 -4.08 15.69
C PRO A 319 -18.41 -3.05 15.51
N TYR A 320 -18.86 -2.40 16.59
CA TYR A 320 -19.71 -1.21 16.65
C TYR A 320 -19.56 -0.58 18.04
N LYS A 321 -19.92 0.71 18.19
CA LYS A 321 -19.74 1.42 19.46
C LYS A 321 -20.63 0.88 20.56
N VAL A 322 -20.03 0.54 21.70
CA VAL A 322 -20.70 0.12 22.93
C VAL A 322 -20.59 1.25 23.96
N ILE A 323 -21.73 1.81 24.39
CA ILE A 323 -21.81 2.99 25.27
C ILE A 323 -21.14 2.74 26.64
N SER A 324 -21.09 1.50 27.11
CA SER A 324 -20.44 1.14 28.38
C SER A 324 -18.92 1.02 28.32
N ASN A 325 -18.31 1.11 27.13
CA ASN A 325 -16.87 1.07 26.98
C ASN A 325 -16.27 2.39 27.47
N THR A 326 -15.32 2.31 28.40
CA THR A 326 -14.62 3.46 29.02
C THR A 326 -13.29 3.79 28.34
N ASN A 327 -12.87 3.05 27.30
CA ASN A 327 -11.67 3.35 26.53
C ASN A 327 -11.85 4.72 25.85
N PRO A 328 -10.90 5.68 26.00
CA PRO A 328 -10.97 6.96 25.31
C PRO A 328 -10.81 6.83 23.78
N TYR A 329 -10.21 5.73 23.31
CA TYR A 329 -10.02 5.44 21.90
C TYR A 329 -11.07 4.46 21.42
N TYR A 330 -11.48 4.61 20.17
CA TYR A 330 -12.46 3.75 19.51
C TYR A 330 -12.31 3.81 17.99
N THR A 331 -12.44 2.68 17.37
CA THR A 331 -12.60 2.58 15.90
C THR A 331 -13.44 1.36 15.52
N SER A 332 -14.25 1.50 14.49
CA SER A 332 -14.88 0.39 13.77
C SER A 332 -14.30 0.19 12.38
N ASP A 333 -13.13 0.76 12.11
CA ASP A 333 -12.45 0.65 10.82
C ASP A 333 -12.07 -0.81 10.55
N TYR A 334 -12.60 -1.39 9.46
CA TYR A 334 -12.31 -2.76 9.07
C TYR A 334 -10.81 -3.05 8.88
N ARG A 335 -9.99 -2.03 8.58
CA ARG A 335 -8.53 -2.14 8.46
C ARG A 335 -7.83 -2.43 9.78
N LEU A 336 -8.48 -2.14 10.89
CA LEU A 336 -8.02 -2.41 12.26
C LEU A 336 -8.77 -3.57 12.92
N SER A 337 -9.66 -4.24 12.18
CA SER A 337 -10.38 -5.45 12.62
C SER A 337 -9.53 -6.72 12.46
N PRO A 338 -9.87 -7.81 13.13
CA PRO A 338 -9.22 -9.09 12.90
C PRO A 338 -9.78 -9.75 11.64
N TYR A 339 -8.91 -10.19 10.73
CA TYR A 339 -9.30 -10.92 9.51
C TYR A 339 -8.11 -11.64 8.87
N GLY A 340 -8.38 -12.40 7.84
CA GLY A 340 -7.38 -12.90 6.90
C GLY A 340 -7.76 -12.61 5.46
N ALA A 341 -6.83 -12.83 4.54
CA ALA A 341 -7.07 -12.62 3.12
C ALA A 341 -6.20 -13.53 2.25
N ILE A 342 -6.73 -13.85 1.07
CA ILE A 342 -6.01 -14.59 0.03
C ILE A 342 -6.04 -13.76 -1.26
N ALA A 343 -4.90 -13.72 -1.96
CA ALA A 343 -4.86 -13.14 -3.30
C ALA A 343 -4.18 -14.10 -4.27
N PHE A 344 -4.76 -14.24 -5.46
CA PHE A 344 -4.19 -14.95 -6.59
C PHE A 344 -3.87 -13.97 -7.69
N GLY A 345 -2.65 -14.03 -8.21
CA GLY A 345 -2.19 -13.19 -9.30
C GLY A 345 -1.64 -14.01 -10.46
N LEU A 346 -1.80 -13.48 -11.66
CA LEU A 346 -1.16 -13.97 -12.87
C LEU A 346 -0.59 -12.79 -13.64
N GLN A 347 0.71 -12.83 -13.92
CA GLN A 347 1.39 -11.80 -14.70
C GLN A 347 2.09 -12.43 -15.90
N GLY A 348 2.01 -11.76 -17.04
CA GLY A 348 2.79 -12.05 -18.23
C GLY A 348 3.74 -10.89 -18.52
N ILE A 349 4.98 -11.19 -18.89
CA ILE A 349 5.97 -10.21 -19.36
C ILE A 349 6.48 -10.68 -20.72
N HIS A 350 6.39 -9.82 -21.71
CA HIS A 350 6.94 -10.08 -23.05
C HIS A 350 7.98 -9.02 -23.38
N SER A 351 9.21 -9.46 -23.66
CA SER A 351 10.38 -8.59 -23.91
C SER A 351 10.83 -8.72 -25.36
N PHE A 352 11.08 -7.57 -26.01
CA PHE A 352 11.62 -7.45 -27.36
C PHE A 352 12.79 -6.49 -27.32
N LYS A 353 13.98 -6.91 -27.65
CA LYS A 353 15.13 -6.00 -27.68
C LYS A 353 15.07 -4.95 -26.55
N ASN A 354 14.62 -3.75 -26.91
CA ASN A 354 14.56 -2.58 -26.03
C ASN A 354 13.17 -2.36 -25.39
N TRP A 355 12.17 -3.17 -25.70
CA TRP A 355 10.79 -3.02 -25.20
C TRP A 355 10.39 -4.19 -24.35
N SER A 356 9.61 -3.94 -23.31
CA SER A 356 8.89 -4.97 -22.60
C SER A 356 7.46 -4.54 -22.31
N TYR A 357 6.53 -5.49 -22.41
CA TYR A 357 5.13 -5.32 -22.07
C TYR A 357 4.78 -6.21 -20.90
N THR A 358 4.00 -5.66 -19.97
CA THR A 358 3.52 -6.37 -18.78
C THR A 358 2.00 -6.32 -18.76
N ALA A 359 1.37 -7.45 -18.44
CA ALA A 359 -0.04 -7.52 -18.10
C ALA A 359 -0.18 -8.37 -16.83
N LYS A 360 -0.94 -7.89 -15.85
CA LYS A 360 -1.21 -8.57 -14.58
C LYS A 360 -2.68 -8.50 -14.25
N ILE A 361 -3.23 -9.60 -13.76
CA ILE A 361 -4.51 -9.66 -13.06
C ILE A 361 -4.29 -10.20 -11.66
N GLU A 362 -4.97 -9.62 -10.67
CA GLU A 362 -4.97 -10.11 -9.29
C GLU A 362 -6.40 -10.08 -8.74
N ARG A 363 -6.80 -11.17 -8.09
CA ARG A 363 -8.03 -11.25 -7.31
C ARG A 363 -7.67 -11.40 -5.84
N TYR A 364 -8.19 -10.50 -5.00
CA TYR A 364 -8.03 -10.48 -3.55
C TYR A 364 -9.37 -10.69 -2.88
N GLU A 365 -9.40 -11.50 -1.82
CA GLU A 365 -10.58 -11.76 -1.00
C GLU A 365 -10.18 -11.70 0.48
N ALA A 366 -10.83 -10.83 1.25
CA ALA A 366 -10.70 -10.76 2.70
C ALA A 366 -11.94 -11.33 3.37
N ASP A 367 -11.74 -12.15 4.42
CA ASP A 367 -12.81 -12.82 5.15
C ASP A 367 -12.27 -13.23 6.54
N SER A 368 -13.13 -13.25 7.54
CA SER A 368 -12.78 -13.73 8.88
C SER A 368 -12.36 -15.20 8.92
N LYS A 369 -12.88 -16.04 8.00
CA LYS A 369 -12.51 -17.47 7.88
C LYS A 369 -11.04 -17.70 7.52
N TYR A 370 -10.37 -16.71 6.93
CA TYR A 370 -8.94 -16.78 6.59
C TYR A 370 -8.03 -16.32 7.73
N SER A 371 -8.58 -15.85 8.85
CA SER A 371 -7.77 -15.46 10.02
C SER A 371 -7.15 -16.67 10.71
N PHE A 372 -5.91 -16.54 11.22
CA PHE A 372 -5.32 -17.57 12.09
C PHE A 372 -6.07 -17.70 13.41
N ASN A 373 -6.58 -16.59 13.93
CA ASN A 373 -7.33 -16.58 15.17
C ASN A 373 -8.82 -16.65 14.88
N LYS A 374 -9.58 -17.22 15.85
CA LYS A 374 -11.04 -17.22 15.75
C LYS A 374 -11.55 -15.79 15.86
N VAL A 375 -12.23 -15.32 14.82
CA VAL A 375 -12.91 -14.02 14.80
C VAL A 375 -14.34 -14.24 15.33
N ALA A 376 -14.68 -13.54 16.41
CA ALA A 376 -16.01 -13.69 17.04
C ALA A 376 -17.11 -12.98 16.23
N ILE A 377 -16.82 -11.77 15.75
CA ILE A 377 -17.72 -10.94 14.96
C ILE A 377 -16.93 -10.37 13.77
N GLU A 378 -17.34 -10.74 12.57
CA GLU A 378 -16.72 -10.22 11.34
C GLU A 378 -17.10 -8.77 11.09
N ASN A 379 -16.13 -7.94 10.72
CA ASN A 379 -16.44 -6.59 10.24
C ASN A 379 -17.04 -6.67 8.83
N PRO A 380 -18.25 -6.12 8.60
CA PRO A 380 -18.90 -6.18 7.29
C PRO A 380 -18.22 -5.31 6.23
N GLY A 381 -17.26 -4.48 6.62
CA GLY A 381 -16.48 -3.61 5.73
C GLY A 381 -15.28 -4.27 5.08
N LEU A 382 -14.98 -5.56 5.34
CA LEU A 382 -13.90 -6.28 4.67
C LEU A 382 -14.05 -6.20 3.15
N VAL A 383 -12.91 -6.11 2.45
CA VAL A 383 -12.85 -5.80 1.02
C VAL A 383 -12.45 -7.01 0.21
N SER A 384 -13.13 -7.24 -0.89
CA SER A 384 -12.63 -8.07 -2.00
C SER A 384 -12.50 -7.20 -3.24
N TYR A 385 -11.47 -7.43 -4.05
CA TYR A 385 -11.24 -6.61 -5.23
C TYR A 385 -10.58 -7.38 -6.38
N THR A 386 -10.68 -6.82 -7.57
CA THR A 386 -9.89 -7.21 -8.74
C THR A 386 -8.98 -6.06 -9.14
N LEU A 387 -7.72 -6.37 -9.40
CA LEU A 387 -6.72 -5.42 -9.89
C LEU A 387 -6.21 -5.88 -11.25
N LEU A 388 -6.33 -5.01 -12.24
CA LEU A 388 -5.73 -5.16 -13.57
C LEU A 388 -4.60 -4.16 -13.72
N THR A 389 -3.45 -4.59 -14.23
CA THR A 389 -2.33 -3.70 -14.55
C THR A 389 -1.80 -4.03 -15.93
N VAL A 390 -1.60 -3.02 -16.76
CA VAL A 390 -0.87 -3.13 -18.03
C VAL A 390 0.23 -2.09 -18.06
N GLY A 391 1.34 -2.43 -18.67
CA GLY A 391 2.46 -1.49 -18.73
C GLY A 391 3.41 -1.81 -19.88
N PHE A 392 4.23 -0.82 -20.20
CA PHE A 392 5.35 -1.00 -21.09
C PHE A 392 6.59 -0.27 -20.58
N THR A 393 7.73 -0.78 -20.96
CA THR A 393 9.04 -0.18 -20.65
C THR A 393 9.89 -0.16 -21.91
N VAL A 394 10.61 0.93 -22.13
CA VAL A 394 11.54 1.13 -23.29
C VAL A 394 12.90 1.52 -22.75
N LYS A 395 13.96 0.90 -23.27
CA LYS A 395 15.36 1.25 -23.02
C LYS A 395 15.99 1.89 -24.25
N PHE A 396 16.85 2.89 -24.05
CA PHE A 396 17.50 3.62 -25.15
C PHE A 396 18.81 4.28 -24.69
#